data_e7c8fdadc03d1b6dac2e336e2b02c2b0
#
_entry.id   e7c8fdadc03d1b6dac2e336e2b02c2b0
#
_cell.length_a   1.000
_cell.length_b   1.000
_cell.length_c   1.000
_cell.angle_alpha   90.00
_cell.angle_beta   90.00
_cell.angle_gamma   90.00
#
_symmetry.space_group_name_H-M   'P 1'
#
loop_
_entity.id
_entity.type
_entity.pdbx_description
1 polymer ?
#
loop_
_entity_poly.entity_id
_entity_poly.type
_entity_poly.pdbx_seq_one_letter_code
_entity_poly.pdbx_strand_id
1 'polypeptide(L)'
;MSFYGGHYPLYVPQYISGYEKVRITTTNRTSMTEMEPLTRGIVIFGATGDLCKRKLIPALHKLWEKDLLPNPFTITGAARRDPSREEWLSSLGDYPEDFTRMLDYVSCDLGDQESLKKLPDTGDTTYFLSVPPERYEWAVINLKEGGLLDDPETSRVVIEKPFGYDLQSANHLQSVVERHLREKQVYRIDHYLGKDTVNNILATRFGNILLEPLWNREYIEEVQIFATETIGCEGRSQYYEGSGVVRDMLQNHMLQVLALVAMEAPCRMDAKEIRREKVKVLSATRLGEDMIFGQYTDYKSEEGVDPFSNTPTYIAGSLYIDNWRWKGVPFRFMTGKKMPYQCVEVVIKLKSPPLSLFAGEVNDRIVMRLQPHAHLDIMIDVKSPGLGENVEAATLTHRYPDWLGVDGYEKLLYDAIEDDQSHFVHSEEVLESWRIVNDLLCTGDHCPIRTTPFIYSSGWGPEYKTNLITKWDYPE
;
A
#
# COMPACT_ATOMS: atom_id res chain seq x y z
N MET A 1 59.56 6.98 21.87
CA MET A 1 58.87 5.72 21.60
C MET A 1 57.73 6.04 20.67
N SER A 2 57.86 5.65 19.41
CA SER A 2 56.97 6.00 18.31
C SER A 2 55.73 5.12 18.32
N PHE A 3 54.55 5.70 18.19
CA PHE A 3 53.31 4.98 17.96
C PHE A 3 53.06 4.87 16.46
N TYR A 4 52.92 3.67 15.99
CA TYR A 4 52.52 3.29 14.64
C TYR A 4 51.03 3.60 14.44
N GLY A 5 50.75 4.51 13.49
CA GLY A 5 49.41 4.71 12.96
C GLY A 5 49.12 3.69 11.86
N GLY A 6 48.27 2.73 12.15
CA GLY A 6 47.72 1.81 11.14
C GLY A 6 46.50 2.44 10.48
N HIS A 7 46.62 2.86 9.22
CA HIS A 7 45.47 3.16 8.38
C HIS A 7 44.82 1.84 7.96
N TYR A 8 43.64 1.55 8.45
CA TYR A 8 42.76 0.57 7.84
C TYR A 8 41.99 1.21 6.68
N PRO A 9 42.04 0.67 5.48
CA PRO A 9 41.22 1.16 4.40
C PRO A 9 39.75 0.82 4.70
N LEU A 10 38.90 1.86 4.68
CA LEU A 10 37.45 1.72 4.66
C LEU A 10 37.06 0.91 3.41
N TYR A 11 36.65 -0.33 3.61
CA TYR A 11 36.03 -1.15 2.57
C TYR A 11 34.64 -0.60 2.31
N VAL A 12 34.49 0.13 1.22
CA VAL A 12 33.18 0.52 0.68
C VAL A 12 32.71 -0.65 -0.18
N PRO A 13 31.64 -1.37 0.19
CA PRO A 13 31.10 -2.37 -0.69
C PRO A 13 30.57 -1.69 -1.96
N GLN A 14 31.13 -2.02 -3.10
CA GLN A 14 30.47 -1.77 -4.38
C GLN A 14 29.18 -2.61 -4.41
N TYR A 15 28.05 -1.93 -4.30
CA TYR A 15 26.77 -2.55 -4.59
C TYR A 15 26.73 -2.90 -6.08
N ILE A 16 26.90 -4.18 -6.36
CA ILE A 16 26.65 -4.76 -7.67
C ILE A 16 25.13 -4.69 -7.88
N SER A 17 24.70 -3.91 -8.84
CA SER A 17 23.34 -3.94 -9.38
C SER A 17 23.17 -5.29 -10.11
N GLY A 18 22.73 -6.30 -9.37
CA GLY A 18 22.60 -7.66 -9.91
C GLY A 18 21.14 -8.06 -10.03
N TYR A 19 20.44 -7.52 -11.01
CA TYR A 19 19.36 -8.26 -11.64
C TYR A 19 19.98 -9.05 -12.82
N GLU A 20 20.76 -10.08 -12.51
CA GLU A 20 21.06 -11.10 -13.50
C GLU A 20 19.83 -11.97 -13.73
N LYS A 21 19.21 -11.83 -14.90
CA LYS A 21 18.24 -12.79 -15.43
C LYS A 21 18.92 -14.16 -15.53
N VAL A 22 18.60 -15.08 -14.61
CA VAL A 22 18.92 -16.49 -14.78
C VAL A 22 18.04 -17.02 -15.93
N ARG A 23 18.58 -16.96 -17.15
CA ARG A 23 18.00 -17.67 -18.30
C ARG A 23 18.29 -19.17 -18.09
N ILE A 24 17.29 -19.93 -17.69
CA ILE A 24 17.33 -21.39 -17.82
C ILE A 24 17.06 -21.70 -19.30
N THR A 25 18.12 -21.91 -20.06
CA THR A 25 18.01 -22.46 -21.42
C THR A 25 17.76 -23.95 -21.35
N THR A 26 16.54 -24.38 -21.44
CA THR A 26 16.19 -25.76 -21.79
C THR A 26 16.24 -25.90 -23.31
N THR A 27 17.32 -26.47 -23.81
CA THR A 27 17.42 -26.91 -25.20
C THR A 27 16.57 -28.13 -25.42
N ASN A 28 15.40 -27.96 -26.07
CA ASN A 28 14.79 -28.98 -26.92
C ASN A 28 14.20 -28.27 -28.14
N ARG A 29 14.94 -28.27 -29.25
CA ARG A 29 14.48 -27.84 -30.57
C ARG A 29 13.58 -28.91 -31.16
N THR A 30 12.29 -28.67 -31.12
CA THR A 30 11.36 -29.12 -32.15
C THR A 30 10.89 -27.86 -32.88
N SER A 31 10.86 -27.92 -34.21
CA SER A 31 10.57 -26.83 -35.15
C SER A 31 9.30 -26.04 -34.75
N MET A 32 9.49 -24.90 -34.09
CA MET A 32 8.47 -23.89 -33.94
C MET A 32 8.61 -22.89 -35.09
N THR A 33 7.56 -22.66 -35.85
CA THR A 33 7.35 -21.45 -36.61
C THR A 33 7.76 -20.27 -35.74
N GLU A 34 8.61 -19.38 -36.22
CA GLU A 34 8.96 -18.13 -35.54
C GLU A 34 7.67 -17.34 -35.35
N MET A 35 7.10 -17.42 -34.15
CA MET A 35 6.08 -16.48 -33.73
C MET A 35 6.78 -15.14 -33.55
N GLU A 36 6.31 -14.11 -34.23
CA GLU A 36 6.75 -12.75 -33.95
C GLU A 36 6.57 -12.48 -32.44
N PRO A 37 7.54 -11.83 -31.78
CA PRO A 37 7.41 -11.53 -30.35
C PRO A 37 6.16 -10.69 -30.16
N LEU A 38 5.26 -11.15 -29.24
CA LEU A 38 4.06 -10.41 -28.86
C LEU A 38 4.49 -9.00 -28.43
N THR A 39 3.92 -8.00 -29.07
CA THR A 39 4.12 -6.61 -28.63
C THR A 39 3.40 -6.43 -27.32
N ARG A 40 4.08 -5.87 -26.32
CA ARG A 40 3.48 -5.54 -25.02
C ARG A 40 3.03 -4.09 -24.97
N GLY A 41 1.96 -3.80 -24.24
CA GLY A 41 1.49 -2.44 -24.09
C GLY A 41 0.67 -2.21 -22.83
N ILE A 42 0.50 -0.92 -22.53
CA ILE A 42 -0.41 -0.44 -21.49
C ILE A 42 -1.40 0.56 -22.09
N VAL A 43 -2.68 0.37 -21.78
CA VAL A 43 -3.74 1.31 -22.11
C VAL A 43 -4.22 1.95 -20.81
N ILE A 44 -4.09 3.28 -20.69
CA ILE A 44 -4.48 4.06 -19.50
C ILE A 44 -5.81 4.76 -19.79
N PHE A 45 -6.90 4.25 -19.23
CA PHE A 45 -8.18 4.94 -19.27
C PHE A 45 -8.20 6.09 -18.27
N GLY A 46 -8.78 7.23 -18.68
CA GLY A 46 -8.73 8.46 -17.91
C GLY A 46 -7.42 9.23 -18.09
N ALA A 47 -6.78 9.09 -19.25
CA ALA A 47 -5.47 9.65 -19.57
C ALA A 47 -5.36 11.18 -19.51
N THR A 48 -6.49 11.91 -19.49
CA THR A 48 -6.51 13.36 -19.28
C THR A 48 -6.61 13.77 -17.81
N GLY A 49 -6.71 12.78 -16.91
CA GLY A 49 -6.85 12.98 -15.47
C GLY A 49 -5.53 13.24 -14.75
N ASP A 50 -5.66 13.68 -13.50
CA ASP A 50 -4.55 14.06 -12.63
C ASP A 50 -3.61 12.89 -12.30
N LEU A 51 -4.18 11.70 -12.01
CA LEU A 51 -3.39 10.50 -11.69
C LEU A 51 -2.49 10.10 -12.85
N CYS A 52 -2.99 10.09 -14.08
CA CYS A 52 -2.19 9.77 -15.26
C CYS A 52 -1.00 10.72 -15.38
N LYS A 53 -1.26 12.03 -15.31
CA LYS A 53 -0.24 13.07 -15.51
C LYS A 53 0.80 13.12 -14.39
N ARG A 54 0.37 13.02 -13.13
CA ARG A 54 1.26 13.19 -11.97
C ARG A 54 1.91 11.93 -11.47
N LYS A 55 1.36 10.76 -11.80
CA LYS A 55 1.84 9.49 -11.24
C LYS A 55 2.17 8.46 -12.31
N LEU A 56 1.24 8.13 -13.21
CA LEU A 56 1.44 6.98 -14.10
C LEU A 56 2.48 7.25 -15.18
N ILE A 57 2.38 8.36 -15.91
CA ILE A 57 3.37 8.70 -16.93
C ILE A 57 4.77 8.95 -16.34
N PRO A 58 4.92 9.71 -15.23
CA PRO A 58 6.23 9.82 -14.56
C PRO A 58 6.82 8.49 -14.10
N ALA A 59 5.99 7.56 -13.62
CA ALA A 59 6.44 6.23 -13.20
C ALA A 59 6.89 5.37 -14.40
N LEU A 60 6.12 5.39 -15.51
CA LEU A 60 6.51 4.71 -16.75
C LEU A 60 7.79 5.30 -17.36
N HIS A 61 7.97 6.62 -17.28
CA HIS A 61 9.20 7.26 -17.71
C HIS A 61 10.42 6.78 -16.91
N LYS A 62 10.31 6.70 -15.59
CA LYS A 62 11.38 6.15 -14.74
C LYS A 62 11.69 4.69 -15.03
N LEU A 63 10.68 3.87 -15.34
CA LEU A 63 10.90 2.49 -15.77
C LEU A 63 11.64 2.44 -17.10
N TRP A 64 11.32 3.34 -18.04
CA TRP A 64 12.01 3.48 -19.30
C TRP A 64 13.49 3.92 -19.11
N GLU A 65 13.75 4.92 -18.26
CA GLU A 65 15.12 5.37 -17.92
C GLU A 65 15.99 4.25 -17.34
N LYS A 66 15.37 3.30 -16.64
CA LYS A 66 16.03 2.14 -16.02
C LYS A 66 16.14 0.92 -16.95
N ASP A 67 15.68 1.03 -18.20
CA ASP A 67 15.60 -0.08 -19.17
C ASP A 67 14.80 -1.29 -18.64
N LEU A 68 13.71 -1.01 -17.91
CA LEU A 68 12.83 -2.01 -17.30
C LEU A 68 11.53 -2.24 -18.08
N LEU A 69 11.22 -1.42 -19.09
CA LEU A 69 10.10 -1.66 -19.99
C LEU A 69 10.47 -2.69 -21.07
N PRO A 70 9.53 -3.59 -21.46
CA PRO A 70 9.73 -4.48 -22.59
C PRO A 70 10.06 -3.70 -23.89
N ASN A 71 10.72 -4.33 -24.84
CA ASN A 71 11.01 -3.72 -26.13
C ASN A 71 10.63 -4.71 -27.25
N PRO A 72 9.66 -4.38 -28.13
CA PRO A 72 8.87 -3.15 -28.18
C PRO A 72 7.81 -3.03 -27.07
N PHE A 73 7.50 -1.79 -26.66
CA PHE A 73 6.45 -1.46 -25.69
C PHE A 73 5.68 -0.20 -26.14
N THR A 74 4.36 -0.21 -25.96
CA THR A 74 3.49 0.93 -26.29
C THR A 74 2.72 1.41 -25.07
N ILE A 75 2.53 2.74 -24.98
CA ILE A 75 1.76 3.40 -23.91
C ILE A 75 0.65 4.19 -24.58
N THR A 76 -0.60 3.74 -24.42
CA THR A 76 -1.76 4.39 -25.02
C THR A 76 -2.59 5.08 -23.96
N GLY A 77 -2.71 6.40 -24.04
CA GLY A 77 -3.68 7.16 -23.26
C GLY A 77 -5.07 7.08 -23.90
N ALA A 78 -6.09 6.76 -23.12
CA ALA A 78 -7.47 6.67 -23.60
C ALA A 78 -8.40 7.54 -22.72
N ALA A 79 -9.19 8.41 -23.32
CA ALA A 79 -10.23 9.19 -22.61
C ALA A 79 -11.29 9.70 -23.58
N ARG A 80 -12.45 10.15 -23.05
CA ARG A 80 -13.55 10.68 -23.84
C ARG A 80 -13.27 12.02 -24.53
N ARG A 81 -12.33 12.82 -23.98
CA ARG A 81 -11.88 14.06 -24.64
C ARG A 81 -11.13 13.68 -25.91
N ASP A 82 -11.16 14.57 -26.89
CA ASP A 82 -10.54 14.36 -28.21
C ASP A 82 -9.45 15.41 -28.52
N PRO A 83 -8.41 15.54 -27.65
CA PRO A 83 -7.24 16.34 -28.02
C PRO A 83 -6.46 15.60 -29.11
N SER A 84 -5.69 16.35 -29.92
CA SER A 84 -4.67 15.70 -30.74
C SER A 84 -3.62 15.02 -29.86
N ARG A 85 -2.85 14.09 -30.44
CA ARG A 85 -1.74 13.44 -29.75
C ARG A 85 -0.73 14.47 -29.22
N GLU A 86 -0.43 15.48 -30.01
CA GLU A 86 0.51 16.57 -29.68
C GLU A 86 -0.02 17.42 -28.50
N GLU A 87 -1.30 17.75 -28.48
CA GLU A 87 -1.93 18.50 -27.39
C GLU A 87 -1.91 17.67 -26.08
N TRP A 88 -2.21 16.37 -26.18
CA TRP A 88 -2.13 15.49 -25.01
C TRP A 88 -0.69 15.39 -24.50
N LEU A 89 0.30 15.13 -25.35
CA LEU A 89 1.72 15.07 -24.97
C LEU A 89 2.16 16.38 -24.30
N SER A 90 1.82 17.53 -24.87
CA SER A 90 2.13 18.84 -24.28
C SER A 90 1.53 19.01 -22.87
N SER A 91 0.40 18.36 -22.60
CA SER A 91 -0.25 18.40 -21.29
C SER A 91 0.39 17.52 -20.20
N LEU A 92 1.29 16.61 -20.60
CA LEU A 92 1.98 15.69 -19.68
C LEU A 92 3.24 16.31 -19.07
N GLY A 93 3.88 17.28 -19.74
CA GLY A 93 5.17 17.87 -19.40
C GLY A 93 6.25 17.51 -20.42
N ASP A 94 7.48 17.88 -20.11
CA ASP A 94 8.62 17.66 -21.01
C ASP A 94 9.24 16.28 -20.77
N TYR A 95 9.25 15.45 -21.81
CA TYR A 95 9.87 14.12 -21.82
C TYR A 95 10.80 13.96 -23.05
N PRO A 96 11.82 13.10 -22.97
CA PRO A 96 12.68 12.78 -24.10
C PRO A 96 11.90 12.28 -25.33
N GLU A 97 12.35 12.62 -26.53
CA GLU A 97 11.68 12.23 -27.78
C GLU A 97 11.56 10.71 -27.92
N ASP A 98 12.58 9.95 -27.51
CA ASP A 98 12.54 8.49 -27.58
C ASP A 98 11.48 7.88 -26.68
N PHE A 99 11.21 8.48 -25.51
CA PHE A 99 10.09 8.05 -24.66
C PHE A 99 8.75 8.49 -25.25
N THR A 100 8.64 9.73 -25.75
CA THR A 100 7.37 10.22 -26.33
C THR A 100 6.95 9.50 -27.60
N ARG A 101 7.88 8.85 -28.32
CA ARG A 101 7.56 7.97 -29.45
C ARG A 101 6.77 6.73 -29.04
N MET A 102 6.91 6.28 -27.80
CA MET A 102 6.16 5.14 -27.25
C MET A 102 4.74 5.52 -26.82
N LEU A 103 4.45 6.83 -26.70
CA LEU A 103 3.16 7.33 -26.23
C LEU A 103 2.22 7.63 -27.41
N ASP A 104 1.00 7.14 -27.32
CA ASP A 104 -0.09 7.45 -28.24
C ASP A 104 -1.37 7.83 -27.49
N TYR A 105 -2.31 8.46 -28.16
CA TYR A 105 -3.58 8.88 -27.57
C TYR A 105 -4.75 8.49 -28.46
N VAL A 106 -5.77 7.92 -27.83
CA VAL A 106 -7.01 7.50 -28.49
C VAL A 106 -8.20 8.12 -27.78
N SER A 107 -9.04 8.87 -28.55
CA SER A 107 -10.34 9.29 -28.05
C SER A 107 -11.27 8.08 -27.95
N CYS A 108 -11.56 7.67 -26.69
CA CYS A 108 -12.26 6.42 -26.40
C CYS A 108 -13.22 6.59 -25.22
N ASP A 109 -14.46 6.18 -25.38
CA ASP A 109 -15.44 6.05 -24.30
C ASP A 109 -15.56 4.57 -23.90
N LEU A 110 -15.26 4.26 -22.63
CA LEU A 110 -15.45 2.92 -22.04
C LEU A 110 -16.91 2.41 -22.12
N GLY A 111 -17.89 3.30 -22.27
CA GLY A 111 -19.29 2.94 -22.44
C GLY A 111 -19.71 2.59 -23.87
N ASP A 112 -18.81 2.75 -24.85
CA ASP A 112 -19.09 2.54 -26.27
C ASP A 112 -18.12 1.49 -26.85
N GLN A 113 -18.66 0.32 -27.19
CA GLN A 113 -17.89 -0.79 -27.76
C GLN A 113 -17.25 -0.47 -29.11
N GLU A 114 -17.90 0.35 -29.94
CA GLU A 114 -17.32 0.77 -31.22
C GLU A 114 -16.10 1.69 -30.97
N SER A 115 -16.14 2.47 -29.90
CA SER A 115 -15.01 3.28 -29.46
C SER A 115 -13.83 2.43 -28.99
N LEU A 116 -14.09 1.31 -28.32
CA LEU A 116 -13.05 0.38 -27.85
C LEU A 116 -12.28 -0.28 -28.99
N LYS A 117 -12.90 -0.48 -30.17
CA LYS A 117 -12.22 -1.02 -31.36
C LYS A 117 -11.09 -0.15 -31.91
N LYS A 118 -11.03 1.12 -31.47
CA LYS A 118 -9.96 2.05 -31.86
C LYS A 118 -8.65 1.81 -31.07
N LEU A 119 -8.73 1.05 -29.99
CA LEU A 119 -7.55 0.75 -29.18
C LEU A 119 -6.59 -0.18 -29.92
N PRO A 120 -5.28 0.00 -29.77
CA PRO A 120 -4.31 -0.86 -30.42
C PRO A 120 -4.39 -2.29 -29.90
N ASP A 121 -4.31 -3.27 -30.79
CA ASP A 121 -4.06 -4.66 -30.44
C ASP A 121 -2.56 -4.86 -30.25
N THR A 122 -2.13 -4.99 -29.01
CA THR A 122 -0.72 -5.19 -28.65
C THR A 122 -0.39 -6.65 -28.32
N GLY A 123 -1.39 -7.56 -28.39
CA GLY A 123 -1.21 -8.98 -28.12
C GLY A 123 -1.01 -9.30 -26.62
N ASP A 124 -0.23 -8.53 -25.86
CA ASP A 124 -0.11 -8.59 -24.38
C ASP A 124 -0.37 -7.20 -23.80
N THR A 125 -1.54 -6.99 -23.20
CA THR A 125 -2.03 -5.66 -22.84
C THR A 125 -2.43 -5.55 -21.36
N THR A 126 -1.92 -4.51 -20.70
CA THR A 126 -2.36 -4.08 -19.38
C THR A 126 -3.33 -2.91 -19.51
N TYR A 127 -4.58 -3.08 -19.07
CA TYR A 127 -5.61 -2.03 -19.07
C TYR A 127 -5.66 -1.37 -17.69
N PHE A 128 -5.22 -0.13 -17.58
CA PHE A 128 -5.22 0.62 -16.33
C PHE A 128 -6.46 1.52 -16.21
N LEU A 129 -7.31 1.27 -15.20
CA LEU A 129 -8.54 2.02 -14.97
C LEU A 129 -8.31 3.23 -14.06
N SER A 130 -7.77 4.34 -14.62
CA SER A 130 -7.68 5.64 -13.92
C SER A 130 -8.97 6.45 -14.11
N VAL A 131 -10.09 5.84 -13.78
CA VAL A 131 -11.44 6.41 -13.91
C VAL A 131 -12.15 6.40 -12.54
N PRO A 132 -13.25 7.19 -12.36
CA PRO A 132 -14.01 7.13 -11.12
C PRO A 132 -14.52 5.72 -10.80
N PRO A 133 -14.59 5.33 -9.51
CA PRO A 133 -14.95 3.97 -9.08
C PRO A 133 -16.31 3.48 -9.60
N GLU A 134 -17.25 4.40 -9.80
CA GLU A 134 -18.60 4.11 -10.33
C GLU A 134 -18.56 3.59 -11.79
N ARG A 135 -17.39 3.70 -12.44
CA ARG A 135 -17.18 3.22 -13.82
C ARG A 135 -16.52 1.85 -13.89
N TYR A 136 -16.04 1.28 -12.79
CA TYR A 136 -15.29 0.01 -12.83
C TYR A 136 -16.14 -1.16 -13.34
N GLU A 137 -17.38 -1.28 -12.87
CA GLU A 137 -18.30 -2.31 -13.35
C GLU A 137 -18.47 -2.25 -14.87
N TRP A 138 -18.81 -1.07 -15.39
CA TRP A 138 -18.98 -0.84 -16.83
C TRP A 138 -17.70 -1.08 -17.62
N ALA A 139 -16.57 -0.67 -17.08
CA ALA A 139 -15.27 -0.86 -17.70
C ALA A 139 -14.97 -2.35 -17.89
N VAL A 140 -15.13 -3.16 -16.83
CA VAL A 140 -14.88 -4.60 -16.87
C VAL A 140 -15.82 -5.30 -17.87
N ILE A 141 -17.12 -4.99 -17.84
CA ILE A 141 -18.10 -5.58 -18.75
C ILE A 141 -17.77 -5.24 -20.21
N ASN A 142 -17.58 -3.96 -20.51
CA ASN A 142 -17.37 -3.51 -21.89
C ASN A 142 -16.02 -3.97 -22.46
N LEU A 143 -14.96 -3.96 -21.67
CA LEU A 143 -13.65 -4.48 -22.10
C LEU A 143 -13.74 -5.99 -22.39
N LYS A 144 -14.49 -6.73 -21.58
CA LYS A 144 -14.70 -8.17 -21.81
C LYS A 144 -15.57 -8.43 -23.05
N GLU A 145 -16.70 -7.74 -23.18
CA GLU A 145 -17.61 -7.88 -24.33
C GLU A 145 -16.97 -7.38 -25.63
N GLY A 146 -16.06 -6.42 -25.55
CA GLY A 146 -15.23 -5.96 -26.67
C GLY A 146 -14.09 -6.91 -27.07
N GLY A 147 -13.92 -8.04 -26.36
CA GLY A 147 -12.89 -9.04 -26.63
C GLY A 147 -11.49 -8.71 -26.09
N LEU A 148 -11.33 -7.53 -25.46
CA LEU A 148 -10.03 -7.03 -25.01
C LEU A 148 -9.47 -7.76 -23.77
N LEU A 149 -10.32 -8.50 -23.05
CA LEU A 149 -9.96 -9.29 -21.87
C LEU A 149 -10.24 -10.80 -22.05
N ASP A 150 -10.24 -11.30 -23.29
CA ASP A 150 -10.59 -12.69 -23.59
C ASP A 150 -9.50 -13.66 -23.20
N ASP A 151 -8.25 -13.35 -23.48
CA ASP A 151 -7.12 -14.20 -23.12
C ASP A 151 -6.57 -13.83 -21.73
N PRO A 152 -6.75 -14.71 -20.74
CA PRO A 152 -6.27 -14.43 -19.39
C PRO A 152 -4.75 -14.55 -19.20
N GLU A 153 -4.01 -14.99 -20.22
CA GLU A 153 -2.54 -15.06 -20.17
C GLU A 153 -1.89 -13.77 -20.70
N THR A 154 -2.59 -13.01 -21.55
CA THR A 154 -2.05 -11.85 -22.24
C THR A 154 -2.83 -10.57 -21.98
N SER A 155 -3.95 -10.62 -21.27
CA SER A 155 -4.73 -9.44 -20.95
C SER A 155 -5.05 -9.33 -19.47
N ARG A 156 -4.85 -8.13 -18.90
CA ARG A 156 -5.07 -7.86 -17.48
C ARG A 156 -5.65 -6.48 -17.25
N VAL A 157 -6.36 -6.33 -16.14
CA VAL A 157 -6.95 -5.05 -15.74
C VAL A 157 -6.42 -4.61 -14.38
N VAL A 158 -5.94 -3.37 -14.31
CA VAL A 158 -5.49 -2.72 -13.08
C VAL A 158 -6.61 -1.80 -12.59
N ILE A 159 -7.06 -2.01 -11.36
CA ILE A 159 -8.18 -1.28 -10.75
C ILE A 159 -7.66 -0.49 -9.56
N GLU A 160 -7.91 0.82 -9.56
CA GLU A 160 -7.57 1.74 -8.48
C GLU A 160 -8.51 1.62 -7.28
N LYS A 161 -8.04 2.09 -6.12
CA LYS A 161 -8.90 2.23 -4.95
C LYS A 161 -9.88 3.40 -5.12
N PRO A 162 -11.09 3.30 -4.50
CA PRO A 162 -11.61 2.19 -3.71
C PRO A 162 -12.24 1.09 -4.56
N PHE A 163 -12.17 -0.16 -4.10
CA PHE A 163 -12.92 -1.28 -4.65
C PHE A 163 -14.20 -1.48 -3.80
N GLY A 164 -15.29 -0.87 -4.24
CA GLY A 164 -16.50 -0.68 -3.43
C GLY A 164 -16.36 0.48 -2.43
N TYR A 165 -17.45 0.77 -1.71
CA TYR A 165 -17.51 1.79 -0.66
C TYR A 165 -18.04 1.25 0.68
N ASP A 166 -18.53 0.02 0.68
CA ASP A 166 -18.93 -0.82 1.82
C ASP A 166 -18.85 -2.30 1.43
N LEU A 167 -19.15 -3.20 2.36
CA LEU A 167 -19.12 -4.63 2.11
C LEU A 167 -20.12 -5.06 1.02
N GLN A 168 -21.29 -4.45 0.95
CA GLN A 168 -22.31 -4.81 -0.03
C GLN A 168 -21.87 -4.44 -1.45
N SER A 169 -21.42 -3.22 -1.65
CA SER A 169 -20.97 -2.74 -2.95
C SER A 169 -19.68 -3.45 -3.42
N ALA A 170 -18.77 -3.77 -2.48
CA ALA A 170 -17.58 -4.54 -2.79
C ALA A 170 -17.95 -5.97 -3.25
N ASN A 171 -18.88 -6.65 -2.56
CA ASN A 171 -19.38 -7.96 -2.97
C ASN A 171 -20.07 -7.89 -4.34
N HIS A 172 -20.86 -6.84 -4.59
CA HIS A 172 -21.50 -6.64 -5.88
C HIS A 172 -20.45 -6.51 -7.00
N LEU A 173 -19.50 -5.56 -6.85
CA LEU A 173 -18.45 -5.36 -7.84
C LEU A 173 -17.61 -6.63 -8.05
N GLN A 174 -17.27 -7.34 -6.96
CA GLN A 174 -16.54 -8.60 -7.04
C GLN A 174 -17.33 -9.64 -7.82
N SER A 175 -18.64 -9.76 -7.62
CA SER A 175 -19.50 -10.69 -8.36
C SER A 175 -19.56 -10.37 -9.86
N VAL A 176 -19.45 -9.10 -10.24
CA VAL A 176 -19.33 -8.69 -11.66
C VAL A 176 -17.97 -9.10 -12.21
N VAL A 177 -16.90 -8.80 -11.48
CA VAL A 177 -15.54 -9.16 -11.91
C VAL A 177 -15.41 -10.67 -12.12
N GLU A 178 -15.84 -11.50 -11.17
CA GLU A 178 -15.76 -12.97 -11.25
C GLU A 178 -16.56 -13.59 -12.40
N ARG A 179 -17.65 -12.95 -12.82
CA ARG A 179 -18.43 -13.40 -13.98
C ARG A 179 -17.72 -13.20 -15.32
N HIS A 180 -16.83 -12.23 -15.39
CA HIS A 180 -16.19 -11.81 -16.64
C HIS A 180 -14.70 -12.12 -16.70
N LEU A 181 -14.01 -12.14 -15.57
CA LEU A 181 -12.56 -12.26 -15.49
C LEU A 181 -12.12 -13.36 -14.52
N ARG A 182 -10.94 -13.90 -14.75
CA ARG A 182 -10.23 -14.72 -13.77
C ARG A 182 -9.45 -13.83 -12.81
N GLU A 183 -9.29 -14.23 -11.55
CA GLU A 183 -8.58 -13.45 -10.55
C GLU A 183 -7.13 -13.09 -10.98
N LYS A 184 -6.47 -13.95 -11.75
CA LYS A 184 -5.14 -13.68 -12.30
C LYS A 184 -5.07 -12.51 -13.28
N GLN A 185 -6.21 -12.09 -13.85
CA GLN A 185 -6.31 -10.93 -14.73
C GLN A 185 -6.53 -9.62 -13.97
N VAL A 186 -6.79 -9.68 -12.65
CA VAL A 186 -7.26 -8.52 -11.88
C VAL A 186 -6.20 -8.05 -10.89
N TYR A 187 -5.74 -6.82 -11.05
CA TYR A 187 -4.68 -6.18 -10.29
C TYR A 187 -5.27 -5.02 -9.49
N ARG A 188 -5.69 -5.28 -8.23
CA ARG A 188 -6.27 -4.25 -7.34
C ARG A 188 -5.15 -3.53 -6.61
N ILE A 189 -5.06 -2.22 -6.83
CA ILE A 189 -3.99 -1.40 -6.26
C ILE A 189 -4.28 -1.06 -4.79
N ASP A 190 -3.26 -1.32 -3.97
CA ASP A 190 -2.96 -0.54 -2.77
C ASP A 190 -1.53 -0.03 -2.90
N HIS A 191 -1.37 1.28 -3.10
CA HIS A 191 -0.05 1.87 -3.38
C HIS A 191 0.96 1.72 -2.23
N TYR A 192 0.53 1.37 -1.01
CA TYR A 192 1.43 1.03 0.10
C TYR A 192 2.19 -0.27 -0.20
N LEU A 193 1.55 -1.25 -0.82
CA LEU A 193 2.19 -2.52 -1.16
C LEU A 193 3.30 -2.38 -2.23
N GLY A 194 3.24 -1.32 -3.04
CA GLY A 194 4.30 -0.99 -4.00
C GLY A 194 5.54 -0.35 -3.37
N LYS A 195 5.55 -0.07 -2.06
CA LYS A 195 6.69 0.57 -1.39
C LYS A 195 7.67 -0.47 -0.87
N ASP A 196 8.95 -0.33 -1.20
CA ASP A 196 10.02 -1.23 -0.73
C ASP A 196 10.08 -1.29 0.79
N THR A 197 9.84 -0.17 1.46
CA THR A 197 9.84 -0.07 2.93
C THR A 197 8.73 -0.90 3.57
N VAL A 198 7.55 -1.00 2.93
CA VAL A 198 6.46 -1.88 3.37
C VAL A 198 6.81 -3.34 3.14
N ASN A 199 7.38 -3.67 1.99
CA ASN A 199 7.83 -5.03 1.67
C ASN A 199 8.98 -5.49 2.56
N ASN A 200 9.77 -4.55 3.09
CA ASN A 200 10.84 -4.85 4.04
C ASN A 200 10.33 -5.47 5.35
N ILE A 201 9.05 -5.31 5.71
CA ILE A 201 8.44 -6.03 6.84
C ILE A 201 8.66 -7.54 6.70
N LEU A 202 8.44 -8.09 5.51
CA LEU A 202 8.62 -9.52 5.24
C LEU A 202 10.09 -9.94 5.34
N ALA A 203 11.01 -9.12 4.80
CA ALA A 203 12.45 -9.39 4.89
C ALA A 203 12.94 -9.30 6.34
N THR A 204 12.48 -8.32 7.11
CA THR A 204 12.82 -8.16 8.53
C THR A 204 12.36 -9.38 9.34
N ARG A 205 11.16 -9.88 9.08
CA ARG A 205 10.63 -11.04 9.79
C ARG A 205 11.26 -12.34 9.31
N PHE A 206 11.12 -12.68 8.06
CA PHE A 206 11.40 -14.01 7.52
C PHE A 206 12.85 -14.20 7.07
N GLY A 207 13.61 -13.11 6.94
CA GLY A 207 15.04 -13.14 6.67
C GLY A 207 15.92 -13.28 7.93
N ASN A 208 15.34 -13.18 9.15
CA ASN A 208 16.09 -13.08 10.40
C ASN A 208 15.65 -14.12 11.45
N ILE A 209 16.51 -15.11 11.70
CA ILE A 209 16.29 -16.12 12.74
C ILE A 209 16.20 -15.50 14.15
N LEU A 210 16.72 -14.30 14.35
CA LEU A 210 16.70 -13.61 15.64
C LEU A 210 15.28 -13.06 15.94
N LEU A 211 14.53 -12.63 14.94
CA LEU A 211 13.28 -11.91 15.12
C LEU A 211 12.04 -12.82 15.04
N GLU A 212 11.92 -13.67 14.04
CA GLU A 212 10.71 -14.48 13.81
C GLU A 212 10.30 -15.37 15.01
N PRO A 213 11.21 -15.99 15.79
CA PRO A 213 10.83 -16.75 16.99
C PRO A 213 10.14 -15.89 18.07
N LEU A 214 10.43 -14.58 18.11
CA LEU A 214 9.81 -13.65 19.05
C LEU A 214 8.45 -13.11 18.56
N TRP A 215 8.10 -13.37 17.30
CA TRP A 215 6.97 -12.73 16.60
C TRP A 215 5.64 -13.42 16.88
N ASN A 216 5.25 -13.47 18.17
CA ASN A 216 4.03 -14.13 18.62
C ASN A 216 3.59 -13.64 20.02
N ARG A 217 2.42 -14.06 20.44
CA ARG A 217 1.79 -13.69 21.73
C ARG A 217 2.60 -14.03 22.98
N GLU A 218 3.56 -14.93 22.91
CA GLU A 218 4.38 -15.32 24.07
C GLU A 218 5.37 -14.21 24.42
N TYR A 219 5.84 -13.47 23.42
CA TYR A 219 6.88 -12.43 23.56
C TYR A 219 6.38 -11.03 23.29
N ILE A 220 5.40 -10.84 22.40
CA ILE A 220 4.86 -9.51 22.06
C ILE A 220 3.75 -9.14 23.03
N GLU A 221 3.87 -7.94 23.61
CA GLU A 221 2.84 -7.33 24.48
C GLU A 221 1.75 -6.68 23.63
N GLU A 222 2.14 -5.82 22.69
CA GLU A 222 1.25 -5.14 21.75
C GLU A 222 1.97 -4.74 20.47
N VAL A 223 1.19 -4.48 19.43
CA VAL A 223 1.64 -3.87 18.18
C VAL A 223 0.94 -2.53 18.01
N GLN A 224 1.68 -1.48 17.62
CA GLN A 224 1.10 -0.17 17.32
C GLN A 224 1.38 0.18 15.86
N ILE A 225 0.35 0.61 15.13
CA ILE A 225 0.43 1.00 13.71
C ILE A 225 -0.03 2.44 13.57
N PHE A 226 0.86 3.31 13.14
CA PHE A 226 0.60 4.71 12.86
C PHE A 226 0.55 4.95 11.35
N ALA A 227 -0.43 5.73 10.88
CA ALA A 227 -0.49 6.24 9.52
C ALA A 227 -1.06 7.66 9.56
N THR A 228 -0.23 8.65 9.79
CA THR A 228 -0.63 10.03 10.09
C THR A 228 -0.20 11.01 9.01
N GLU A 229 -0.99 12.06 8.80
CA GLU A 229 -0.76 13.11 7.81
C GLU A 229 -0.80 14.50 8.48
N THR A 230 0.16 15.37 8.15
CA THR A 230 0.20 16.76 8.65
C THR A 230 -0.76 17.69 7.93
N ILE A 231 -1.14 17.33 6.69
CA ILE A 231 -2.08 18.09 5.86
C ILE A 231 -3.54 17.76 6.21
N GLY A 232 -4.47 18.66 5.88
CA GLY A 232 -5.91 18.45 5.95
C GLY A 232 -6.48 17.83 4.66
N CYS A 233 -7.75 18.12 4.40
CA CYS A 233 -8.44 17.67 3.17
C CYS A 233 -8.36 18.69 2.03
N GLU A 234 -7.56 19.72 2.16
CA GLU A 234 -7.48 20.89 1.29
C GLU A 234 -7.58 20.53 -0.21
N GLY A 235 -8.55 21.12 -0.91
CA GLY A 235 -8.83 20.88 -2.34
C GLY A 235 -9.49 19.55 -2.68
N ARG A 236 -9.72 18.65 -1.70
CA ARG A 236 -10.39 17.35 -1.87
C ARG A 236 -11.48 17.10 -0.81
N SER A 237 -11.89 18.12 -0.10
CA SER A 237 -12.79 18.03 1.04
C SER A 237 -14.15 17.46 0.66
N GLN A 238 -14.70 17.81 -0.51
CA GLN A 238 -15.95 17.25 -1.03
C GLN A 238 -15.85 15.73 -1.25
N TYR A 239 -14.74 15.24 -1.79
CA TYR A 239 -14.49 13.78 -1.93
C TYR A 239 -14.35 13.11 -0.57
N TYR A 240 -13.60 13.76 0.34
CA TYR A 240 -13.36 13.23 1.66
C TYR A 240 -14.62 13.16 2.51
N GLU A 241 -15.58 14.07 2.31
CA GLU A 241 -16.89 14.06 2.98
C GLU A 241 -17.64 12.74 2.76
N GLY A 242 -17.52 12.16 1.57
CA GLY A 242 -18.10 10.85 1.25
C GLY A 242 -17.27 9.63 1.73
N SER A 243 -15.97 9.80 1.90
CA SER A 243 -15.07 8.69 2.25
C SER A 243 -14.77 8.60 3.75
N GLY A 244 -14.38 9.69 4.38
CA GLY A 244 -13.90 9.71 5.77
C GLY A 244 -12.66 8.85 6.00
N VAL A 245 -12.11 8.93 7.22
CA VAL A 245 -10.84 8.28 7.58
C VAL A 245 -10.90 6.75 7.48
N VAL A 246 -12.05 6.14 7.73
CA VAL A 246 -12.20 4.68 7.71
C VAL A 246 -11.97 4.13 6.30
N ARG A 247 -12.63 4.71 5.28
CA ARG A 247 -12.48 4.30 3.88
C ARG A 247 -11.17 4.77 3.27
N ASP A 248 -10.66 5.94 3.72
CA ASP A 248 -9.43 6.49 3.15
C ASP A 248 -8.19 5.74 3.61
N MET A 249 -8.14 5.30 4.88
CA MET A 249 -6.92 4.77 5.49
C MET A 249 -7.07 3.38 6.13
N LEU A 250 -8.10 3.15 6.95
CA LEU A 250 -8.18 1.92 7.75
C LEU A 250 -8.49 0.69 6.89
N GLN A 251 -9.52 0.77 6.06
CA GLN A 251 -10.05 -0.34 5.24
C GLN A 251 -8.99 -0.92 4.26
N ASN A 252 -8.02 -0.13 3.90
CA ASN A 252 -6.99 -0.47 2.91
C ASN A 252 -5.60 -0.50 3.54
N HIS A 253 -4.87 0.59 3.46
CA HIS A 253 -3.44 0.69 3.82
C HIS A 253 -3.11 0.11 5.19
N MET A 254 -3.86 0.46 6.23
CA MET A 254 -3.56 0.01 7.59
C MET A 254 -3.83 -1.48 7.77
N LEU A 255 -4.92 -2.01 7.20
CA LEU A 255 -5.20 -3.45 7.24
C LEU A 255 -4.20 -4.24 6.38
N GLN A 256 -3.66 -3.68 5.30
CA GLN A 256 -2.57 -4.30 4.54
C GLN A 256 -1.26 -4.36 5.35
N VAL A 257 -0.88 -3.27 6.02
CA VAL A 257 0.29 -3.26 6.91
C VAL A 257 0.09 -4.25 8.06
N LEU A 258 -1.08 -4.27 8.71
CA LEU A 258 -1.42 -5.24 9.75
C LEU A 258 -1.26 -6.68 9.24
N ALA A 259 -1.77 -6.98 8.04
CA ALA A 259 -1.68 -8.31 7.47
C ALA A 259 -0.23 -8.75 7.24
N LEU A 260 0.64 -7.89 6.72
CA LEU A 260 2.07 -8.16 6.53
C LEU A 260 2.81 -8.35 7.87
N VAL A 261 2.46 -7.56 8.88
CA VAL A 261 3.04 -7.68 10.22
C VAL A 261 2.60 -8.98 10.89
N ALA A 262 1.38 -9.43 10.67
CA ALA A 262 0.79 -10.52 11.45
C ALA A 262 0.75 -11.89 10.74
N MET A 263 0.99 -11.95 9.42
CA MET A 263 0.88 -13.21 8.65
C MET A 263 1.89 -14.27 9.08
N GLU A 264 1.60 -15.54 8.80
CA GLU A 264 2.57 -16.62 8.90
C GLU A 264 3.61 -16.53 7.77
N ALA A 265 4.76 -17.16 7.96
CA ALA A 265 5.74 -17.26 6.90
C ALA A 265 5.15 -18.02 5.70
N PRO A 266 5.11 -17.42 4.50
CA PRO A 266 4.63 -18.12 3.32
C PRO A 266 5.60 -19.23 2.92
N CYS A 267 5.10 -20.33 2.38
CA CYS A 267 5.97 -21.43 1.95
C CYS A 267 6.86 -21.08 0.74
N ARG A 268 6.51 -20.03 0.00
CA ARG A 268 7.28 -19.39 -1.09
C ARG A 268 6.96 -17.91 -1.14
N MET A 269 7.93 -17.11 -1.58
CA MET A 269 7.76 -15.66 -1.81
C MET A 269 7.11 -15.42 -3.18
N ASP A 270 5.90 -15.94 -3.39
CA ASP A 270 5.08 -15.69 -4.57
C ASP A 270 3.72 -15.10 -4.18
N ALA A 271 3.06 -14.46 -5.15
CA ALA A 271 1.78 -13.77 -4.97
C ALA A 271 0.73 -14.63 -4.27
N LYS A 272 0.59 -15.89 -4.70
CA LYS A 272 -0.43 -16.81 -4.20
C LYS A 272 -0.25 -17.13 -2.72
N GLU A 273 0.98 -17.43 -2.31
CA GLU A 273 1.25 -17.84 -0.93
C GLU A 273 1.22 -16.62 0.02
N ILE A 274 1.77 -15.46 -0.40
CA ILE A 274 1.68 -14.22 0.38
C ILE A 274 0.23 -13.83 0.63
N ARG A 275 -0.59 -13.78 -0.43
CA ARG A 275 -2.02 -13.42 -0.35
C ARG A 275 -2.80 -14.38 0.55
N ARG A 276 -2.52 -15.68 0.45
CA ARG A 276 -3.17 -16.70 1.27
C ARG A 276 -2.90 -16.48 2.77
N GLU A 277 -1.66 -16.14 3.15
CA GLU A 277 -1.34 -15.87 4.55
C GLU A 277 -1.96 -14.55 5.04
N LYS A 278 -2.03 -13.50 4.19
CA LYS A 278 -2.73 -12.25 4.51
C LYS A 278 -4.23 -12.47 4.73
N VAL A 279 -4.89 -13.25 3.87
CA VAL A 279 -6.32 -13.60 4.02
C VAL A 279 -6.59 -14.28 5.36
N LYS A 280 -5.75 -15.23 5.78
CA LYS A 280 -5.91 -15.89 7.10
C LYS A 280 -5.87 -14.90 8.26
N VAL A 281 -5.01 -13.90 8.19
CA VAL A 281 -4.95 -12.84 9.20
C VAL A 281 -6.24 -12.02 9.19
N LEU A 282 -6.61 -11.49 8.03
CA LEU A 282 -7.78 -10.62 7.88
C LEU A 282 -9.07 -11.34 8.31
N SER A 283 -9.24 -12.61 7.91
CA SER A 283 -10.42 -13.42 8.29
C SER A 283 -10.52 -13.65 9.81
N ALA A 284 -9.39 -13.69 10.51
CA ALA A 284 -9.35 -13.82 11.98
C ALA A 284 -9.40 -12.46 12.70
N THR A 285 -9.37 -11.34 11.96
CA THR A 285 -9.32 -10.00 12.55
C THR A 285 -10.71 -9.50 12.91
N ARG A 286 -10.84 -8.90 14.10
CA ARG A 286 -12.02 -8.19 14.59
C ARG A 286 -11.66 -6.86 15.23
N LEU A 287 -12.63 -5.96 15.30
CA LEU A 287 -12.52 -4.69 16.00
C LEU A 287 -12.51 -4.90 17.53
N GLY A 288 -11.78 -4.04 18.23
CA GLY A 288 -11.94 -3.82 19.68
C GLY A 288 -13.12 -2.91 19.97
N GLU A 289 -13.38 -2.70 21.26
CA GLU A 289 -14.49 -1.83 21.74
C GLU A 289 -14.02 -0.39 21.99
N ASP A 290 -12.73 -0.12 21.83
CA ASP A 290 -12.02 1.12 22.20
C ASP A 290 -11.86 2.11 21.02
N MET A 291 -12.83 2.16 20.09
CA MET A 291 -12.76 3.04 18.92
C MET A 291 -13.00 4.49 19.30
N ILE A 292 -12.09 5.37 18.89
CA ILE A 292 -12.15 6.83 19.09
C ILE A 292 -12.18 7.52 17.73
N PHE A 293 -13.18 8.34 17.49
CA PHE A 293 -13.31 9.15 16.28
C PHE A 293 -13.05 10.61 16.59
N GLY A 294 -12.28 11.27 15.71
CA GLY A 294 -11.98 12.69 15.83
C GLY A 294 -12.22 13.45 14.52
N GLN A 295 -12.40 14.76 14.66
CA GLN A 295 -12.49 15.69 13.53
C GLN A 295 -11.63 16.90 13.85
N TYR A 296 -10.72 17.33 12.96
CA TYR A 296 -9.91 18.51 13.24
C TYR A 296 -10.74 19.80 13.19
N THR A 297 -10.34 20.80 13.97
CA THR A 297 -11.12 22.00 14.30
C THR A 297 -11.68 22.71 13.07
N ASP A 298 -10.86 22.87 12.02
CA ASP A 298 -11.22 23.68 10.84
C ASP A 298 -11.86 22.87 9.70
N TYR A 299 -12.14 21.58 9.90
CA TYR A 299 -12.67 20.70 8.85
C TYR A 299 -13.98 21.23 8.23
N LYS A 300 -14.90 21.67 9.11
CA LYS A 300 -16.21 22.19 8.68
C LYS A 300 -16.15 23.54 7.97
N SER A 301 -15.00 24.20 8.02
CA SER A 301 -14.74 25.48 7.32
C SER A 301 -14.13 25.27 5.93
N GLU A 302 -13.79 24.03 5.56
CA GLU A 302 -13.23 23.73 4.26
C GLU A 302 -14.31 23.78 3.16
N GLU A 303 -13.91 24.19 1.96
CA GLU A 303 -14.82 24.30 0.82
C GLU A 303 -15.40 22.93 0.45
N GLY A 304 -16.75 22.88 0.31
CA GLY A 304 -17.47 21.66 -0.05
C GLY A 304 -17.79 20.71 1.11
N VAL A 305 -17.48 21.09 2.37
CA VAL A 305 -17.85 20.35 3.57
C VAL A 305 -19.18 20.89 4.13
N ASP A 306 -20.08 19.98 4.53
CA ASP A 306 -21.30 20.34 5.24
C ASP A 306 -20.95 20.95 6.61
N PRO A 307 -21.45 22.17 6.95
CA PRO A 307 -21.23 22.77 8.28
C PRO A 307 -21.68 21.90 9.47
N PHE A 308 -22.55 20.93 9.23
CA PHE A 308 -23.01 19.96 10.23
C PHE A 308 -22.35 18.59 10.09
N SER A 309 -21.35 18.45 9.23
CA SER A 309 -20.64 17.19 8.99
C SER A 309 -20.15 16.53 10.28
N ASN A 310 -20.36 15.23 10.37
CA ASN A 310 -19.78 14.38 11.39
C ASN A 310 -18.75 13.39 10.78
N THR A 311 -18.29 13.64 9.57
CA THR A 311 -17.27 12.81 8.91
C THR A 311 -15.97 12.84 9.70
N PRO A 312 -15.50 11.69 10.20
CA PRO A 312 -14.29 11.65 11.01
C PRO A 312 -13.04 11.81 10.14
N THR A 313 -12.12 12.65 10.60
CA THR A 313 -10.81 12.88 10.00
C THR A 313 -9.68 12.20 10.78
N TYR A 314 -10.03 11.53 11.87
CA TYR A 314 -9.16 10.78 12.77
C TYR A 314 -9.90 9.55 13.30
N ILE A 315 -9.18 8.44 13.41
CA ILE A 315 -9.62 7.25 14.13
C ILE A 315 -8.42 6.61 14.83
N ALA A 316 -8.65 6.14 16.05
CA ALA A 316 -7.75 5.28 16.80
C ALA A 316 -8.53 4.19 17.50
N GLY A 317 -7.89 3.07 17.75
CA GLY A 317 -8.52 1.93 18.45
C GLY A 317 -7.62 0.71 18.42
N SER A 318 -8.21 -0.44 18.76
CA SER A 318 -7.53 -1.72 18.74
C SER A 318 -8.20 -2.71 17.80
N LEU A 319 -7.39 -3.52 17.15
CA LEU A 319 -7.79 -4.71 16.41
C LEU A 319 -7.25 -5.95 17.14
N TYR A 320 -7.95 -7.05 17.07
CA TYR A 320 -7.54 -8.33 17.63
C TYR A 320 -7.59 -9.41 16.57
N ILE A 321 -6.59 -10.30 16.57
CA ILE A 321 -6.50 -11.40 15.63
C ILE A 321 -6.73 -12.70 16.40
N ASP A 322 -7.87 -13.34 16.15
CA ASP A 322 -8.32 -14.54 16.88
C ASP A 322 -7.72 -15.81 16.28
N ASN A 323 -6.38 -15.89 16.25
CA ASN A 323 -5.63 -17.06 15.84
C ASN A 323 -4.63 -17.50 16.93
N TRP A 324 -3.96 -18.62 16.71
CA TRP A 324 -3.04 -19.20 17.71
C TRP A 324 -1.84 -18.30 18.00
N ARG A 325 -1.31 -17.63 17.01
CA ARG A 325 -0.13 -16.75 17.11
C ARG A 325 -0.44 -15.48 17.92
N TRP A 326 -1.63 -14.88 17.75
CA TRP A 326 -1.91 -13.52 18.18
C TRP A 326 -3.01 -13.38 19.24
N LYS A 327 -3.68 -14.47 19.61
CA LYS A 327 -4.80 -14.38 20.58
C LYS A 327 -4.40 -13.63 21.84
N GLY A 328 -5.08 -12.51 22.10
CA GLY A 328 -4.88 -11.66 23.27
C GLY A 328 -3.89 -10.50 23.08
N VAL A 329 -3.15 -10.45 21.98
CA VAL A 329 -2.28 -9.30 21.64
C VAL A 329 -3.12 -8.21 20.99
N PRO A 330 -3.17 -6.99 21.54
CA PRO A 330 -3.82 -5.85 20.89
C PRO A 330 -2.94 -5.33 19.72
N PHE A 331 -3.54 -5.13 18.58
CA PHE A 331 -2.99 -4.36 17.46
C PHE A 331 -3.63 -2.98 17.50
N ARG A 332 -2.96 -2.04 18.14
CA ARG A 332 -3.43 -0.67 18.25
C ARG A 332 -3.14 0.07 16.95
N PHE A 333 -4.05 0.92 16.54
CA PHE A 333 -3.84 1.72 15.33
C PHE A 333 -4.29 3.17 15.55
N MET A 334 -3.62 4.07 14.82
CA MET A 334 -3.94 5.49 14.80
C MET A 334 -3.73 6.04 13.40
N THR A 335 -4.75 6.71 12.87
CA THR A 335 -4.64 7.48 11.63
C THR A 335 -5.44 8.76 11.71
N GLY A 336 -4.94 9.81 11.08
CA GLY A 336 -5.63 11.11 11.07
C GLY A 336 -4.92 12.15 10.23
N LYS A 337 -5.66 13.22 9.93
CA LYS A 337 -5.18 14.42 9.25
C LYS A 337 -4.88 15.54 10.25
N LYS A 338 -4.08 16.54 9.85
CA LYS A 338 -3.61 17.64 10.74
C LYS A 338 -2.90 17.11 12.00
N MET A 339 -2.21 15.98 11.86
CA MET A 339 -1.41 15.40 12.94
C MET A 339 -0.05 16.09 13.05
N PRO A 340 0.68 15.98 14.20
CA PRO A 340 1.98 16.64 14.40
C PRO A 340 3.04 16.21 13.39
N TYR A 341 3.03 14.93 13.02
CA TYR A 341 3.99 14.34 12.11
C TYR A 341 3.28 13.53 11.02
N GLN A 342 3.85 13.58 9.81
CA GLN A 342 3.48 12.66 8.74
C GLN A 342 4.34 11.42 8.87
N CYS A 343 3.73 10.28 9.17
CA CYS A 343 4.47 9.02 9.23
C CYS A 343 3.59 7.80 8.95
N VAL A 344 4.26 6.75 8.50
CA VAL A 344 3.74 5.38 8.59
C VAL A 344 4.78 4.58 9.37
N GLU A 345 4.37 4.07 10.52
CA GLU A 345 5.27 3.41 11.46
C GLU A 345 4.59 2.23 12.14
N VAL A 346 5.36 1.20 12.39
CA VAL A 346 4.95 0.03 13.17
C VAL A 346 5.88 -0.12 14.37
N VAL A 347 5.31 -0.15 15.55
CA VAL A 347 6.03 -0.39 16.81
C VAL A 347 5.61 -1.75 17.35
N ILE A 348 6.57 -2.63 17.59
CA ILE A 348 6.37 -3.94 18.21
C ILE A 348 6.95 -3.87 19.62
N LYS A 349 6.07 -3.86 20.63
CA LYS A 349 6.51 -3.88 22.04
C LYS A 349 6.64 -5.31 22.53
N LEU A 350 7.79 -5.59 23.11
CA LEU A 350 8.03 -6.88 23.75
C LEU A 350 7.53 -6.87 25.20
N LYS A 351 7.19 -8.02 25.71
CA LYS A 351 6.84 -8.21 27.12
C LYS A 351 8.06 -8.00 28.00
N SER A 352 7.82 -7.45 29.18
CA SER A 352 8.87 -7.33 30.19
C SER A 352 9.42 -8.69 30.58
N PRO A 353 10.71 -8.79 30.94
CA PRO A 353 11.28 -10.01 31.50
C PRO A 353 10.47 -10.49 32.71
N PRO A 354 10.35 -11.83 32.92
CA PRO A 354 9.55 -12.38 34.02
C PRO A 354 10.10 -12.06 35.42
N LEU A 355 11.36 -11.64 35.49
CA LEU A 355 12.02 -11.22 36.73
C LEU A 355 12.65 -9.83 36.52
N SER A 356 12.27 -8.87 37.36
CA SER A 356 12.88 -7.53 37.40
C SER A 356 14.18 -7.59 38.23
N LEU A 357 15.29 -7.91 37.58
CA LEU A 357 16.60 -8.04 38.22
C LEU A 357 17.40 -6.74 38.21
N PHE A 358 17.04 -5.81 37.35
CA PHE A 358 17.67 -4.50 37.21
C PHE A 358 16.69 -3.38 37.50
N ALA A 359 17.20 -2.24 37.93
CA ALA A 359 16.39 -1.05 38.16
C ALA A 359 16.30 -0.21 36.86
N GLY A 360 15.08 0.15 36.48
CA GLY A 360 14.76 0.92 35.26
C GLY A 360 13.48 0.47 34.62
N GLU A 361 13.02 1.22 33.62
CA GLU A 361 11.93 0.81 32.76
C GLU A 361 12.48 -0.09 31.64
N VAL A 362 11.83 -1.22 31.40
CA VAL A 362 12.15 -2.07 30.26
C VAL A 362 11.50 -1.48 29.01
N ASN A 363 12.31 -1.26 27.97
CA ASN A 363 11.87 -0.60 26.73
C ASN A 363 12.13 -1.45 25.48
N ASP A 364 12.20 -2.78 25.63
CA ASP A 364 12.45 -3.68 24.51
C ASP A 364 11.38 -3.53 23.44
N ARG A 365 11.75 -3.00 22.30
CA ARG A 365 10.85 -2.80 21.16
C ARG A 365 11.57 -2.77 19.82
N ILE A 366 10.81 -3.05 18.77
CA ILE A 366 11.25 -2.95 17.38
C ILE A 366 10.39 -1.87 16.73
N VAL A 367 11.01 -0.85 16.14
CA VAL A 367 10.35 0.25 15.43
C VAL A 367 10.68 0.13 13.95
N MET A 368 9.66 0.03 13.12
CA MET A 368 9.78 0.04 11.65
C MET A 368 9.12 1.30 11.12
N ARG A 369 9.90 2.36 10.84
CA ARG A 369 9.43 3.53 10.12
C ARG A 369 9.41 3.22 8.63
N LEU A 370 8.22 3.21 8.05
CA LEU A 370 8.02 2.89 6.64
C LEU A 370 8.10 4.14 5.74
N GLN A 371 7.71 5.32 6.27
CA GLN A 371 7.85 6.63 5.62
C GLN A 371 7.55 7.79 6.60
N PRO A 372 8.07 9.02 6.35
CA PRO A 372 9.29 9.29 5.59
C PRO A 372 10.52 8.84 6.37
N HIS A 373 11.72 8.98 5.79
CA HIS A 373 12.99 8.64 6.48
C HIS A 373 12.98 7.23 7.06
N ALA A 374 12.73 6.24 6.20
CA ALA A 374 12.57 4.85 6.59
C ALA A 374 13.76 4.33 7.39
N HIS A 375 13.47 3.63 8.49
CA HIS A 375 14.48 3.01 9.35
C HIS A 375 13.92 1.82 10.11
N LEU A 376 14.82 0.97 10.57
CA LEU A 376 14.57 -0.11 11.51
C LEU A 376 15.37 0.14 12.76
N ASP A 377 14.70 0.30 13.90
CA ASP A 377 15.31 0.40 15.22
C ASP A 377 14.99 -0.83 16.04
N ILE A 378 16.01 -1.39 16.69
CA ILE A 378 15.86 -2.42 17.72
C ILE A 378 16.37 -1.83 19.01
N MET A 379 15.48 -1.62 19.96
CA MET A 379 15.77 -1.07 21.28
C MET A 379 15.88 -2.20 22.29
N ILE A 380 16.96 -2.20 23.04
CA ILE A 380 17.24 -3.17 24.11
C ILE A 380 17.78 -2.43 25.34
N ASP A 381 17.61 -3.02 26.51
CA ASP A 381 18.18 -2.49 27.72
C ASP A 381 19.63 -2.97 27.92
N VAL A 382 20.51 -2.05 28.24
CA VAL A 382 21.91 -2.32 28.58
C VAL A 382 22.22 -1.76 29.96
N LYS A 383 23.16 -2.38 30.68
CA LYS A 383 23.56 -1.85 31.99
C LYS A 383 24.22 -0.48 31.85
N SER A 384 23.70 0.50 32.60
CA SER A 384 24.32 1.83 32.66
C SER A 384 25.73 1.76 33.30
N PRO A 385 26.68 2.59 32.85
CA PRO A 385 28.01 2.69 33.49
C PRO A 385 27.88 3.06 34.96
N GLY A 386 28.73 2.47 35.81
CA GLY A 386 28.79 2.77 37.24
C GLY A 386 28.59 1.57 38.15
N LEU A 387 28.44 1.82 39.45
CA LEU A 387 28.37 0.80 40.50
C LEU A 387 26.94 0.29 40.76
N GLY A 388 25.92 0.95 40.22
CA GLY A 388 24.51 0.58 40.40
C GLY A 388 24.07 -0.52 39.41
N GLU A 389 22.90 -1.10 39.65
CA GLU A 389 22.26 -2.10 38.79
C GLU A 389 21.16 -1.46 37.91
N ASN A 390 21.39 -0.20 37.47
CA ASN A 390 20.46 0.48 36.54
C ASN A 390 20.70 0.05 35.12
N VAL A 391 19.65 0.03 34.33
CA VAL A 391 19.69 -0.15 32.87
C VAL A 391 19.28 1.14 32.16
N GLU A 392 19.74 1.26 30.91
CA GLU A 392 19.39 2.33 29.99
C GLU A 392 19.11 1.74 28.62
N ALA A 393 18.21 2.37 27.84
CA ALA A 393 17.89 1.91 26.51
C ALA A 393 19.05 2.17 25.54
N ALA A 394 19.43 1.14 24.78
CA ALA A 394 20.34 1.23 23.64
C ALA A 394 19.59 0.93 22.35
N THR A 395 19.80 1.73 21.31
CA THR A 395 19.13 1.58 20.02
C THR A 395 20.11 1.14 18.94
N LEU A 396 19.78 0.03 18.28
CA LEU A 396 20.46 -0.44 17.08
C LEU A 396 19.66 0.04 15.88
N THR A 397 20.22 0.97 15.10
CA THR A 397 19.51 1.62 13.99
C THR A 397 20.07 1.23 12.64
N HIS A 398 19.18 0.85 11.71
CA HIS A 398 19.45 0.81 10.29
C HIS A 398 18.58 1.86 9.57
N ARG A 399 19.23 2.81 8.87
CA ARG A 399 18.53 3.84 8.08
C ARG A 399 18.61 3.53 6.60
N TYR A 400 17.47 3.58 5.93
CA TYR A 400 17.43 3.47 4.48
C TYR A 400 17.78 4.82 3.86
N PRO A 401 18.59 4.85 2.80
CA PRO A 401 18.85 6.10 2.08
C PRO A 401 17.56 6.67 1.47
N ASP A 402 17.31 7.96 1.63
CA ASP A 402 16.08 8.63 1.13
C ASP A 402 15.91 8.51 -0.41
N TRP A 403 17.00 8.30 -1.16
CA TRP A 403 16.97 8.14 -2.61
C TRP A 403 16.63 6.72 -3.10
N LEU A 404 16.57 5.73 -2.21
CA LEU A 404 16.21 4.34 -2.57
C LEU A 404 14.70 4.12 -2.69
N GLY A 405 13.87 5.12 -2.39
CA GLY A 405 12.42 4.98 -2.51
C GLY A 405 11.98 4.87 -3.96
N VAL A 406 11.67 3.66 -4.42
CA VAL A 406 10.86 3.47 -5.63
C VAL A 406 9.45 3.99 -5.31
N ASP A 407 8.90 4.88 -6.15
CA ASP A 407 7.49 5.30 -5.99
C ASP A 407 6.61 4.05 -6.07
N GLY A 408 5.64 3.91 -5.18
CA GLY A 408 4.76 2.74 -5.17
C GLY A 408 4.12 2.46 -6.54
N TYR A 409 3.82 3.49 -7.33
CA TYR A 409 3.29 3.32 -8.69
C TYR A 409 4.32 2.77 -9.68
N GLU A 410 5.59 3.14 -9.56
CA GLU A 410 6.66 2.60 -10.41
C GLU A 410 6.75 1.07 -10.23
N LYS A 411 6.78 0.60 -8.97
CA LYS A 411 6.80 -0.84 -8.67
C LYS A 411 5.55 -1.56 -9.16
N LEU A 412 4.37 -1.02 -8.88
CA LEU A 412 3.09 -1.65 -9.26
C LEU A 412 2.89 -1.68 -10.78
N LEU A 413 3.30 -0.65 -11.52
CA LEU A 413 3.24 -0.68 -12.98
C LEU A 413 4.21 -1.73 -13.56
N TYR A 414 5.43 -1.80 -13.03
CA TYR A 414 6.39 -2.83 -13.42
C TYR A 414 5.82 -4.23 -13.19
N ASP A 415 5.30 -4.49 -12.00
CA ASP A 415 4.74 -5.79 -11.64
C ASP A 415 3.52 -6.15 -12.51
N ALA A 416 2.64 -5.18 -12.80
CA ALA A 416 1.49 -5.42 -13.67
C ALA A 416 1.91 -5.74 -15.12
N ILE A 417 2.98 -5.09 -15.62
CA ILE A 417 3.54 -5.35 -16.96
C ILE A 417 4.22 -6.72 -16.99
N GLU A 418 4.91 -7.13 -15.93
CA GLU A 418 5.61 -8.42 -15.82
C GLU A 418 4.74 -9.58 -15.30
N ASP A 419 3.41 -9.38 -15.17
CA ASP A 419 2.44 -10.39 -14.70
C ASP A 419 2.70 -10.88 -13.25
N ASP A 420 3.25 -10.03 -12.40
CA ASP A 420 3.48 -10.31 -10.98
C ASP A 420 2.41 -9.68 -10.10
N GLN A 421 1.60 -10.49 -9.45
CA GLN A 421 0.56 -10.04 -8.54
C GLN A 421 0.99 -9.94 -7.07
N SER A 422 2.27 -10.07 -6.75
CA SER A 422 2.76 -10.14 -5.35
C SER A 422 2.43 -8.89 -4.52
N HIS A 423 2.33 -7.73 -5.16
CA HIS A 423 2.05 -6.45 -4.51
C HIS A 423 0.63 -5.91 -4.78
N PHE A 424 -0.28 -6.80 -5.24
CA PHE A 424 -1.68 -6.45 -5.47
C PHE A 424 -2.60 -7.17 -4.50
N VAL A 425 -3.71 -6.53 -4.21
CA VAL A 425 -4.69 -7.02 -3.24
C VAL A 425 -5.58 -8.11 -3.87
N HIS A 426 -5.70 -9.26 -3.21
CA HIS A 426 -6.61 -10.33 -3.63
C HIS A 426 -8.06 -9.98 -3.33
N SER A 427 -9.01 -10.55 -4.08
CA SER A 427 -10.45 -10.34 -3.86
C SER A 427 -10.88 -10.64 -2.42
N GLU A 428 -10.44 -11.77 -1.86
CA GLU A 428 -10.77 -12.14 -0.48
C GLU A 428 -10.21 -11.15 0.55
N GLU A 429 -9.01 -10.59 0.31
CA GLU A 429 -8.46 -9.55 1.20
C GLU A 429 -9.33 -8.30 1.21
N VAL A 430 -9.81 -7.87 0.03
CA VAL A 430 -10.71 -6.72 -0.08
C VAL A 430 -12.00 -6.94 0.70
N LEU A 431 -12.64 -8.11 0.49
CA LEU A 431 -13.91 -8.44 1.15
C LEU A 431 -13.76 -8.57 2.66
N GLU A 432 -12.69 -9.23 3.13
CA GLU A 432 -12.39 -9.33 4.56
C GLU A 432 -12.07 -7.97 5.18
N SER A 433 -11.34 -7.11 4.46
CA SER A 433 -11.08 -5.74 4.92
C SER A 433 -12.37 -4.94 5.07
N TRP A 434 -13.31 -5.05 4.13
CA TRP A 434 -14.63 -4.43 4.27
C TRP A 434 -15.45 -5.04 5.41
N ARG A 435 -15.42 -6.38 5.59
CA ARG A 435 -16.08 -7.04 6.72
C ARG A 435 -15.61 -6.49 8.06
N ILE A 436 -14.28 -6.32 8.23
CA ILE A 436 -13.71 -5.79 9.48
C ILE A 436 -14.26 -4.40 9.80
N VAL A 437 -14.31 -3.50 8.83
CA VAL A 437 -14.69 -2.10 9.07
C VAL A 437 -16.19 -1.82 8.89
N ASN A 438 -16.98 -2.79 8.45
CA ASN A 438 -18.39 -2.57 8.10
C ASN A 438 -19.19 -1.93 9.24
N ASP A 439 -18.94 -2.36 10.46
CA ASP A 439 -19.63 -1.85 11.66
C ASP A 439 -19.17 -0.43 12.06
N LEU A 440 -18.12 0.10 11.44
CA LEU A 440 -17.67 1.48 11.61
C LEU A 440 -18.26 2.45 10.57
N LEU A 441 -18.99 1.93 9.57
CA LEU A 441 -19.53 2.73 8.48
C LEU A 441 -20.96 3.14 8.77
N CYS A 442 -21.28 4.39 8.44
CA CYS A 442 -22.67 4.82 8.35
C CYS A 442 -23.29 4.33 7.05
N THR A 443 -24.32 3.49 7.11
CA THR A 443 -25.07 2.98 5.96
C THR A 443 -26.56 3.21 6.19
N GLY A 444 -27.15 4.11 5.40
CA GLY A 444 -28.57 4.49 5.55
C GLY A 444 -28.92 4.99 6.96
N ASP A 445 -29.94 4.41 7.58
CA ASP A 445 -30.38 4.76 8.95
C ASP A 445 -29.48 4.18 10.06
N HIS A 446 -28.53 3.28 9.69
CA HIS A 446 -27.59 2.71 10.64
C HIS A 446 -26.27 3.48 10.58
N CYS A 447 -26.03 4.28 11.61
CA CYS A 447 -24.74 4.94 11.80
C CYS A 447 -24.19 4.54 13.19
N PRO A 448 -23.21 3.63 13.24
CA PRO A 448 -22.59 3.22 14.50
C PRO A 448 -21.80 4.36 15.14
N ILE A 449 -21.34 5.34 14.35
CA ILE A 449 -20.78 6.61 14.83
C ILE A 449 -21.93 7.51 15.31
N ARG A 450 -22.67 7.05 16.34
CA ARG A 450 -23.75 7.85 16.97
C ARG A 450 -23.24 9.02 17.79
N THR A 451 -21.94 9.10 18.03
CA THR A 451 -21.31 10.19 18.78
C THR A 451 -20.68 11.18 17.80
N THR A 452 -20.96 12.46 18.02
CA THR A 452 -20.21 13.53 17.34
C THR A 452 -18.72 13.28 17.52
N PRO A 453 -17.91 13.29 16.45
CA PRO A 453 -16.46 13.09 16.56
C PRO A 453 -15.86 14.09 17.55
N PHE A 454 -14.87 13.68 18.32
CA PHE A 454 -14.16 14.60 19.20
C PHE A 454 -13.41 15.62 18.36
N ILE A 455 -13.55 16.90 18.71
CA ILE A 455 -12.78 17.94 18.03
C ILE A 455 -11.35 17.95 18.57
N TYR A 456 -10.37 17.93 17.67
CA TYR A 456 -8.97 18.10 18.01
C TYR A 456 -8.34 19.26 17.20
N SER A 457 -7.38 19.94 17.83
CA SER A 457 -6.56 20.96 17.20
C SER A 457 -5.23 20.33 16.71
N SER A 458 -4.13 21.04 16.73
CA SER A 458 -2.80 20.46 16.50
C SER A 458 -2.42 19.52 17.65
N GLY A 459 -1.97 18.30 17.35
CA GLY A 459 -1.58 17.31 18.37
C GLY A 459 -1.91 15.88 17.94
N TRP A 460 -1.63 14.91 18.80
CA TRP A 460 -1.83 13.47 18.52
C TRP A 460 -3.30 13.02 18.63
N GLY A 461 -4.24 13.88 18.30
CA GLY A 461 -5.65 13.59 18.30
C GLY A 461 -6.38 14.08 19.56
N PRO A 462 -7.56 13.55 19.90
CA PRO A 462 -8.35 13.99 21.05
C PRO A 462 -7.66 13.65 22.38
N GLU A 463 -6.94 14.61 22.98
CA GLU A 463 -6.11 14.41 24.18
C GLU A 463 -6.84 13.84 25.38
N TYR A 464 -8.14 14.10 25.53
CA TYR A 464 -8.86 13.85 26.77
C TYR A 464 -9.42 12.43 26.95
N LYS A 465 -9.31 11.56 25.94
CA LYS A 465 -9.92 10.22 26.00
C LYS A 465 -9.00 9.09 25.59
N THR A 466 -7.75 9.40 25.34
CA THR A 466 -6.68 8.40 25.13
C THR A 466 -6.38 7.57 26.38
N ASN A 467 -7.02 7.85 27.52
CA ASN A 467 -6.96 6.97 28.70
C ASN A 467 -7.52 5.57 28.45
N LEU A 468 -8.26 5.37 27.36
CA LEU A 468 -8.65 4.04 26.87
C LEU A 468 -7.49 3.33 26.17
N ILE A 469 -6.50 4.08 25.68
CA ILE A 469 -5.29 3.58 25.02
C ILE A 469 -4.11 4.12 25.83
N THR A 470 -3.67 3.36 26.78
CA THR A 470 -2.93 3.85 27.95
C THR A 470 -1.47 4.23 27.71
N LYS A 471 -0.84 3.88 26.61
CA LYS A 471 0.54 4.35 26.27
C LYS A 471 0.79 4.17 24.77
N TRP A 472 0.74 5.27 24.03
CA TRP A 472 1.27 5.31 22.69
C TRP A 472 2.79 5.57 22.72
N ASP A 473 3.54 4.79 21.96
CA ASP A 473 4.93 5.12 21.60
C ASP A 473 4.88 6.04 20.37
N TYR A 474 4.56 7.31 20.60
CA TYR A 474 4.39 8.28 19.52
C TYR A 474 5.64 8.41 18.66
N PRO A 475 5.49 8.45 17.31
CA PRO A 475 6.59 8.74 16.40
C PRO A 475 7.27 10.08 16.72
N GLU A 476 8.60 10.08 16.69
CA GLU A 476 9.46 11.27 16.90
C GLU A 476 9.91 11.88 15.57
#